data_13e481b37d9c9443b2e498ba34678942
#
_entry.id   13e481b37d9c9443b2e498ba34678942
#
_cell.length_a   1.000
_cell.length_b   1.000
_cell.length_c   1.000
_cell.angle_alpha   90.00
_cell.angle_beta   90.00
_cell.angle_gamma   90.00
#
_symmetry.space_group_name_H-M   'P 1'
#
loop_
_entity.id
_entity.type
_entity.pdbx_description
1 polymer ?
#
loop_
_entity_poly.entity_id
_entity_poly.type
_entity_poly.pdbx_seq_one_letter_code
_entity_poly.pdbx_strand_id
1 'polypeptide(L)'
;MQFTQLIARRVRELHIHSVVLSWDAPRSRIAELAPLGVIVSGGPDSVNEPGAIAVDRGLFDLGVPILGICYGMQLMTKVRGGTVASGERPEYGVTPIERRGESALFGDLADNLEVLMSHGDRVAAVPPGFRVTAETAHGVIAAMEDEAGRCFGLQFHPEVVHTQQGTRILRQFLFEVCGCRGDWNLGNWIENTMK
;
A
#
# COMPACT_ATOMS: atom_id res chain seq x y z
N MET A 1 -8.58 -10.45 -5.88
CA MET A 1 -9.29 -9.24 -6.39
C MET A 1 -10.26 -8.58 -5.41
N GLN A 2 -10.71 -9.24 -4.34
CA GLN A 2 -11.65 -8.63 -3.37
C GLN A 2 -11.03 -7.42 -2.64
N PHE A 3 -9.79 -7.51 -2.20
CA PHE A 3 -9.11 -6.41 -1.51
C PHE A 3 -8.93 -5.16 -2.36
N THR A 4 -8.62 -5.29 -3.66
CA THR A 4 -8.47 -4.15 -4.57
C THR A 4 -9.75 -3.32 -4.68
N GLN A 5 -10.91 -3.98 -4.78
CA GLN A 5 -12.21 -3.29 -4.83
C GLN A 5 -12.54 -2.62 -3.50
N LEU A 6 -12.16 -3.24 -2.38
CA LEU A 6 -12.36 -2.64 -1.07
C LEU A 6 -11.48 -1.40 -0.88
N ILE A 7 -10.20 -1.46 -1.31
CA ILE A 7 -9.31 -0.28 -1.31
C ILE A 7 -9.94 0.84 -2.14
N ALA A 8 -10.37 0.56 -3.38
CA ALA A 8 -10.99 1.56 -4.24
C ALA A 8 -12.25 2.16 -3.62
N ARG A 9 -13.05 1.35 -2.92
CA ARG A 9 -14.21 1.82 -2.18
C ARG A 9 -13.81 2.76 -1.03
N ARG A 10 -12.81 2.40 -0.21
CA ARG A 10 -12.30 3.26 0.87
C ARG A 10 -11.79 4.60 0.36
N VAL A 11 -11.08 4.61 -0.77
CA VAL A 11 -10.62 5.83 -1.42
C VAL A 11 -11.81 6.72 -1.83
N ARG A 12 -12.86 6.14 -2.42
CA ARG A 12 -14.07 6.88 -2.84
C ARG A 12 -14.91 7.37 -1.66
N GLU A 13 -14.94 6.63 -0.54
CA GLU A 13 -15.56 7.08 0.72
C GLU A 13 -14.86 8.33 1.29
N LEU A 14 -13.60 8.56 0.94
CA LEU A 14 -12.85 9.78 1.25
C LEU A 14 -13.00 10.87 0.18
N HIS A 15 -13.97 10.73 -0.72
CA HIS A 15 -14.25 11.67 -1.82
C HIS A 15 -13.07 11.86 -2.77
N ILE A 16 -12.33 10.81 -3.07
CA ILE A 16 -11.22 10.81 -4.02
C ILE A 16 -11.55 9.85 -5.18
N HIS A 17 -11.35 10.33 -6.41
CA HIS A 17 -11.52 9.50 -7.60
C HIS A 17 -10.48 8.37 -7.61
N SER A 18 -10.91 7.17 -7.94
CA SER A 18 -10.00 6.02 -8.09
C SER A 18 -10.35 5.18 -9.31
N VAL A 19 -9.32 4.78 -10.05
CA VAL A 19 -9.39 3.86 -11.18
C VAL A 19 -8.72 2.56 -10.78
N VAL A 20 -9.39 1.44 -11.00
CA VAL A 20 -8.80 0.11 -10.80
C VAL A 20 -8.26 -0.38 -12.13
N LEU A 21 -6.99 -0.73 -12.15
CA LEU A 21 -6.31 -1.30 -13.30
C LEU A 21 -5.93 -2.76 -13.03
N SER A 22 -5.76 -3.51 -14.11
CA SER A 22 -5.19 -4.85 -14.03
C SER A 22 -3.71 -4.77 -13.61
N TRP A 23 -3.21 -5.83 -12.98
CA TRP A 23 -1.82 -5.95 -12.52
C TRP A 23 -0.79 -5.85 -13.67
N ASP A 24 -1.18 -6.23 -14.88
CA ASP A 24 -0.37 -6.20 -16.10
C ASP A 24 -0.48 -4.88 -16.89
N ALA A 25 -1.16 -3.88 -16.33
CA ALA A 25 -1.27 -2.56 -16.95
C ALA A 25 0.13 -1.96 -17.14
N PRO A 26 0.50 -1.57 -18.38
CA PRO A 26 1.81 -0.99 -18.63
C PRO A 26 1.93 0.38 -17.97
N ARG A 27 3.16 0.75 -17.60
CA ARG A 27 3.47 2.06 -17.01
C ARG A 27 2.89 3.23 -17.81
N SER A 28 2.93 3.16 -19.14
CA SER A 28 2.39 4.20 -20.03
C SER A 28 0.91 4.46 -19.77
N ARG A 29 0.12 3.38 -19.60
CA ARG A 29 -1.31 3.49 -19.31
C ARG A 29 -1.57 4.13 -17.97
N ILE A 30 -0.74 3.85 -16.96
CA ILE A 30 -0.85 4.48 -15.65
C ILE A 30 -0.49 5.96 -15.75
N ALA A 31 0.59 6.29 -16.46
CA ALA A 31 1.05 7.67 -16.67
C ALA A 31 0.02 8.53 -17.43
N GLU A 32 -0.69 7.98 -18.42
CA GLU A 32 -1.77 8.67 -19.15
C GLU A 32 -2.91 9.15 -18.24
N LEU A 33 -3.14 8.45 -17.13
CA LEU A 33 -4.16 8.85 -16.14
C LEU A 33 -3.70 10.00 -15.24
N ALA A 34 -2.42 10.39 -15.33
CA ALA A 34 -1.80 11.42 -14.49
C ALA A 34 -2.21 11.31 -13.00
N PRO A 35 -2.01 10.14 -12.36
CA PRO A 35 -2.47 9.93 -10.99
C PRO A 35 -1.66 10.78 -10.01
N LEU A 36 -2.30 11.23 -8.92
CA LEU A 36 -1.61 11.86 -7.78
C LEU A 36 -0.89 10.83 -6.90
N GLY A 37 -1.26 9.57 -6.97
CA GLY A 37 -0.63 8.46 -6.28
C GLY A 37 -1.13 7.10 -6.78
N VAL A 38 -0.41 6.04 -6.43
CA VAL A 38 -0.73 4.67 -6.83
C VAL A 38 -0.78 3.77 -5.60
N ILE A 39 -1.79 2.90 -5.52
CA ILE A 39 -1.87 1.85 -4.50
C ILE A 39 -1.72 0.50 -5.19
N VAL A 40 -0.69 -0.25 -4.81
CA VAL A 40 -0.45 -1.63 -5.25
C VAL A 40 -1.04 -2.57 -4.22
N SER A 41 -2.14 -3.23 -4.56
CA SER A 41 -2.91 -4.04 -3.62
C SER A 41 -2.27 -5.38 -3.30
N GLY A 42 -2.81 -6.07 -2.30
CA GLY A 42 -2.50 -7.45 -1.98
C GLY A 42 -2.95 -8.45 -3.06
N GLY A 43 -2.35 -9.62 -3.04
CA GLY A 43 -2.65 -10.76 -3.89
C GLY A 43 -2.45 -12.07 -3.15
N PRO A 44 -2.99 -13.19 -3.66
CA PRO A 44 -2.87 -14.50 -3.01
C PRO A 44 -1.52 -15.19 -3.28
N ASP A 45 -0.77 -14.70 -4.26
CA ASP A 45 0.44 -15.35 -4.75
C ASP A 45 1.67 -14.97 -3.92
N SER A 46 2.73 -15.79 -3.98
CA SER A 46 4.04 -15.44 -3.43
C SER A 46 4.89 -14.73 -4.49
N VAL A 47 5.56 -13.65 -4.11
CA VAL A 47 6.53 -12.97 -5.00
C VAL A 47 7.77 -13.82 -5.28
N ASN A 48 7.95 -14.95 -4.57
CA ASN A 48 9.08 -15.85 -4.71
C ASN A 48 8.79 -17.07 -5.61
N GLU A 49 7.53 -17.30 -5.97
CA GLU A 49 7.16 -18.43 -6.81
C GLU A 49 7.51 -18.20 -8.28
N PRO A 50 7.87 -19.29 -9.01
CA PRO A 50 7.97 -19.23 -10.47
C PRO A 50 6.63 -18.86 -11.07
N GLY A 51 6.57 -17.77 -11.82
CA GLY A 51 5.32 -17.24 -12.38
C GLY A 51 4.63 -16.21 -11.50
N ALA A 52 5.28 -15.76 -10.42
CA ALA A 52 4.82 -14.60 -9.65
C ALA A 52 4.44 -13.44 -10.58
N ILE A 53 3.39 -12.72 -10.21
CA ILE A 53 2.85 -11.62 -11.02
C ILE A 53 3.97 -10.61 -11.33
N ALA A 54 4.33 -10.54 -12.61
CA ALA A 54 5.34 -9.61 -13.10
C ALA A 54 4.66 -8.28 -13.43
N VAL A 55 4.78 -7.30 -12.55
CA VAL A 55 4.40 -5.92 -12.89
C VAL A 55 5.51 -5.25 -13.71
N ASP A 56 5.14 -4.26 -14.48
CA ASP A 56 6.11 -3.35 -15.08
C ASP A 56 6.93 -2.68 -13.96
N ARG A 57 8.22 -3.00 -13.89
CA ARG A 57 9.12 -2.46 -12.85
C ARG A 57 9.16 -0.94 -12.85
N GLY A 58 8.94 -0.30 -14.01
CA GLY A 58 8.82 1.13 -14.16
C GLY A 58 7.64 1.75 -13.41
N LEU A 59 6.70 0.94 -12.89
CA LEU A 59 5.64 1.37 -11.99
C LEU A 59 6.21 2.17 -10.80
N PHE A 60 7.28 1.66 -10.19
CA PHE A 60 7.89 2.29 -9.03
C PHE A 60 8.74 3.54 -9.37
N ASP A 61 8.88 3.87 -10.68
CA ASP A 61 9.61 5.03 -11.19
C ASP A 61 8.69 6.07 -11.85
N LEU A 62 7.39 6.04 -11.53
CA LEU A 62 6.39 6.99 -12.06
C LEU A 62 6.58 8.42 -11.57
N GLY A 63 7.33 8.63 -10.50
CA GLY A 63 7.56 9.95 -9.90
C GLY A 63 6.41 10.45 -9.02
N VAL A 64 5.40 9.62 -8.77
CA VAL A 64 4.29 9.87 -7.85
C VAL A 64 4.40 8.98 -6.61
N PRO A 65 3.77 9.32 -5.48
CA PRO A 65 3.72 8.47 -4.29
C PRO A 65 3.10 7.11 -4.57
N ILE A 66 3.69 6.05 -3.98
CA ILE A 66 3.25 4.68 -4.14
C ILE A 66 3.08 4.02 -2.77
N LEU A 67 1.92 3.41 -2.54
CA LEU A 67 1.64 2.59 -1.37
C LEU A 67 1.49 1.11 -1.78
N GLY A 68 2.38 0.25 -1.32
CA GLY A 68 2.27 -1.20 -1.45
C GLY A 68 1.58 -1.80 -0.24
N ILE A 69 0.52 -2.58 -0.44
CA ILE A 69 -0.24 -3.27 0.63
C ILE A 69 -0.02 -4.77 0.50
N CYS A 70 0.44 -5.43 1.55
CA CYS A 70 0.68 -6.87 1.63
C CYS A 70 1.58 -7.35 0.47
N TYR A 71 1.06 -8.07 -0.50
CA TYR A 71 1.79 -8.46 -1.72
C TYR A 71 2.45 -7.25 -2.41
N GLY A 72 1.77 -6.10 -2.46
CA GLY A 72 2.31 -4.86 -3.06
C GLY A 72 3.57 -4.35 -2.35
N MET A 73 3.64 -4.47 -1.01
CA MET A 73 4.85 -4.18 -0.24
C MET A 73 5.98 -5.16 -0.56
N GLN A 74 5.68 -6.46 -0.62
CA GLN A 74 6.65 -7.51 -0.93
C GLN A 74 7.21 -7.36 -2.35
N LEU A 75 6.34 -7.05 -3.32
CA LEU A 75 6.72 -6.78 -4.70
C LEU A 75 7.64 -5.56 -4.81
N MET A 76 7.27 -4.45 -4.15
CA MET A 76 8.11 -3.24 -4.07
C MET A 76 9.48 -3.57 -3.49
N THR A 77 9.50 -4.34 -2.38
CA THR A 77 10.74 -4.78 -1.73
C THR A 77 11.65 -5.51 -2.71
N LYS A 78 11.11 -6.48 -3.44
CA LYS A 78 11.88 -7.29 -4.39
C LYS A 78 12.39 -6.46 -5.57
N VAL A 79 11.54 -5.58 -6.12
CA VAL A 79 11.92 -4.71 -7.26
C VAL A 79 12.99 -3.70 -6.87
N ARG A 80 12.96 -3.19 -5.65
CA ARG A 80 13.92 -2.20 -5.11
C ARG A 80 15.17 -2.82 -4.49
N GLY A 81 15.33 -4.15 -4.53
CA GLY A 81 16.55 -4.85 -4.09
C GLY A 81 16.59 -5.22 -2.61
N GLY A 82 15.45 -5.22 -1.93
CA GLY A 82 15.28 -5.83 -0.61
C GLY A 82 15.07 -7.35 -0.69
N THR A 83 14.80 -7.97 0.44
CA THR A 83 14.63 -9.42 0.55
C THR A 83 13.24 -9.77 1.07
N VAL A 84 12.57 -10.67 0.38
CA VAL A 84 11.32 -11.30 0.82
C VAL A 84 11.58 -12.77 1.08
N ALA A 85 11.32 -13.21 2.30
CA ALA A 85 11.45 -14.62 2.71
C ALA A 85 10.08 -15.28 2.77
N SER A 86 10.02 -16.55 2.39
CA SER A 86 8.86 -17.38 2.66
C SER A 86 8.72 -17.58 4.16
N GLY A 87 7.52 -17.36 4.67
CA GLY A 87 7.28 -17.35 6.10
C GLY A 87 7.32 -18.77 6.68
N GLU A 88 8.28 -19.04 7.55
CA GLU A 88 8.25 -20.22 8.43
C GLU A 88 7.08 -20.14 9.43
N ARG A 89 6.56 -18.91 9.65
CA ARG A 89 5.43 -18.62 10.53
C ARG A 89 4.52 -17.62 9.81
N PRO A 90 3.51 -18.11 9.07
CA PRO A 90 2.51 -17.24 8.48
C PRO A 90 1.73 -16.52 9.58
N GLU A 91 1.46 -15.23 9.38
CA GLU A 91 0.66 -14.44 10.30
C GLU A 91 -0.74 -14.21 9.72
N TYR A 92 -1.74 -14.72 10.45
CA TYR A 92 -3.16 -14.54 10.14
C TYR A 92 -3.91 -14.06 11.36
N GLY A 93 -4.68 -13.00 11.21
CA GLY A 93 -5.50 -12.44 12.27
C GLY A 93 -5.04 -11.06 12.74
N VAL A 94 -5.69 -10.59 13.81
CA VAL A 94 -5.37 -9.29 14.42
C VAL A 94 -4.07 -9.41 15.20
N THR A 95 -3.11 -8.57 14.85
CA THR A 95 -1.75 -8.58 15.40
C THR A 95 -1.38 -7.19 15.86
N PRO A 96 -0.85 -7.02 17.08
CA PRO A 96 -0.33 -5.74 17.55
C PRO A 96 0.98 -5.41 16.82
N ILE A 97 1.11 -4.16 16.40
CA ILE A 97 2.33 -3.59 15.84
C ILE A 97 2.78 -2.39 16.67
N GLU A 98 4.08 -2.17 16.71
CA GLU A 98 4.71 -1.02 17.35
C GLU A 98 5.39 -0.15 16.29
N ARG A 99 5.15 1.16 16.35
CA ARG A 99 5.80 2.12 15.47
C ARG A 99 7.30 2.24 15.79
N ARG A 100 8.07 2.51 14.74
CA ARG A 100 9.52 2.71 14.80
C ARG A 100 9.86 4.10 14.23
N GLY A 101 9.78 5.11 15.09
CA GLY A 101 10.05 6.49 14.70
C GLY A 101 8.89 7.17 13.95
N GLU A 102 9.18 8.31 13.35
CA GLU A 102 8.22 9.10 12.59
C GLU A 102 7.94 8.47 11.22
N SER A 103 6.71 8.59 10.76
CA SER A 103 6.28 8.18 9.43
C SER A 103 5.12 9.04 8.95
N ALA A 104 5.15 9.42 7.68
CA ALA A 104 4.07 10.18 7.06
C ALA A 104 2.72 9.41 7.06
N LEU A 105 2.76 8.06 7.04
CA LEU A 105 1.53 7.25 7.07
C LEU A 105 0.86 7.21 8.44
N PHE A 106 1.62 7.33 9.50
CA PHE A 106 1.07 7.18 10.85
C PHE A 106 0.70 8.52 11.49
N GLY A 107 1.38 9.62 11.12
CA GLY A 107 1.09 10.96 11.65
C GLY A 107 0.96 10.96 13.17
N ASP A 108 -0.20 11.40 13.67
CA ASP A 108 -0.57 11.49 15.09
C ASP A 108 -1.22 10.22 15.65
N LEU A 109 -1.17 9.08 14.93
CA LEU A 109 -1.70 7.81 15.43
C LEU A 109 -0.89 7.30 16.63
N ALA A 110 -1.53 6.48 17.47
CA ALA A 110 -0.87 5.84 18.61
C ALA A 110 0.33 4.99 18.20
N ASP A 111 1.31 4.84 19.10
CA ASP A 111 2.50 4.05 18.84
C ASP A 111 2.22 2.54 18.70
N ASN A 112 1.14 2.07 19.31
CA ASN A 112 0.68 0.69 19.24
C ASN A 112 -0.68 0.64 18.53
N LEU A 113 -0.79 -0.20 17.52
CA LEU A 113 -2.01 -0.42 16.74
C LEU A 113 -2.27 -1.91 16.59
N GLU A 114 -3.54 -2.30 16.56
CA GLU A 114 -3.95 -3.63 16.17
C GLU A 114 -4.33 -3.64 14.69
N VAL A 115 -3.70 -4.50 13.91
CA VAL A 115 -3.85 -4.56 12.45
C VAL A 115 -4.14 -5.97 11.99
N LEU A 116 -4.86 -6.12 10.87
CA LEU A 116 -5.10 -7.43 10.29
C LEU A 116 -3.91 -7.87 9.44
N MET A 117 -3.18 -8.89 9.90
CA MET A 117 -2.19 -9.61 9.10
C MET A 117 -2.84 -10.77 8.33
N SER A 118 -2.42 -10.98 7.09
CA SER A 118 -2.89 -12.10 6.24
C SER A 118 -1.83 -12.40 5.20
N HIS A 119 -0.72 -13.02 5.62
CA HIS A 119 0.39 -13.28 4.73
C HIS A 119 1.19 -14.55 5.11
N GLY A 120 1.71 -15.24 4.09
CA GLY A 120 2.67 -16.32 4.23
C GLY A 120 4.11 -15.83 4.09
N ASP A 121 4.36 -14.98 3.07
CA ASP A 121 5.66 -14.35 2.85
C ASP A 121 5.80 -13.06 3.66
N ARG A 122 7.04 -12.68 3.99
CA ARG A 122 7.35 -11.46 4.74
C ARG A 122 8.57 -10.75 4.19
N VAL A 123 8.63 -9.46 4.36
CA VAL A 123 9.86 -8.69 4.13
C VAL A 123 10.86 -9.07 5.23
N ALA A 124 12.01 -9.62 4.81
CA ALA A 124 13.11 -10.00 5.70
C ALA A 124 14.17 -8.89 5.79
N ALA A 125 14.35 -8.12 4.72
CA ALA A 125 15.20 -6.94 4.70
C ALA A 125 14.60 -5.88 3.79
N VAL A 126 14.48 -4.66 4.28
CA VAL A 126 14.01 -3.52 3.49
C VAL A 126 15.00 -3.20 2.37
N PRO A 127 14.55 -2.61 1.27
CA PRO A 127 15.46 -2.17 0.19
C PRO A 127 16.45 -1.10 0.67
N PRO A 128 17.59 -0.93 -0.04
CA PRO A 128 18.46 0.22 0.17
C PRO A 128 17.70 1.54 0.08
N GLY A 129 17.95 2.46 1.02
CA GLY A 129 17.26 3.76 1.10
C GLY A 129 15.84 3.67 1.69
N PHE A 130 15.46 2.53 2.26
CA PHE A 130 14.22 2.35 3.01
C PHE A 130 14.52 2.18 4.50
N ARG A 131 13.56 2.56 5.33
CA ARG A 131 13.57 2.34 6.76
C ARG A 131 12.31 1.61 7.22
N VAL A 132 12.43 0.85 8.28
CA VAL A 132 11.30 0.21 8.97
C VAL A 132 10.58 1.27 9.79
N THR A 133 9.26 1.35 9.66
CA THR A 133 8.42 2.31 10.39
C THR A 133 7.41 1.67 11.33
N ALA A 134 7.20 0.35 11.24
CA ALA A 134 6.51 -0.43 12.26
C ALA A 134 6.91 -1.91 12.19
N GLU A 135 6.87 -2.58 13.34
CA GLU A 135 7.16 -4.00 13.50
C GLU A 135 6.17 -4.67 14.44
N THR A 136 6.02 -5.99 14.30
CA THR A 136 5.35 -6.83 15.31
C THR A 136 6.30 -7.15 16.47
N ALA A 137 5.77 -7.62 17.58
CA ALA A 137 6.57 -8.08 18.73
C ALA A 137 7.56 -9.20 18.38
N HIS A 138 7.33 -9.91 17.27
CA HIS A 138 8.20 -10.98 16.77
C HIS A 138 9.20 -10.51 15.71
N GLY A 139 9.34 -9.19 15.51
CA GLY A 139 10.28 -8.60 14.56
C GLY A 139 9.87 -8.75 13.09
N VAL A 140 8.58 -8.97 12.81
CA VAL A 140 8.09 -8.92 11.44
C VAL A 140 7.89 -7.47 11.04
N ILE A 141 8.49 -7.06 9.91
CA ILE A 141 8.36 -5.71 9.37
C ILE A 141 6.91 -5.50 8.92
N ALA A 142 6.19 -4.67 9.66
CA ALA A 142 4.79 -4.36 9.42
C ALA A 142 4.60 -3.15 8.51
N ALA A 143 5.56 -2.21 8.54
CA ALA A 143 5.56 -1.06 7.65
C ALA A 143 6.98 -0.59 7.34
N MET A 144 7.15 -0.01 6.16
CA MET A 144 8.39 0.59 5.68
C MET A 144 8.10 1.81 4.81
N GLU A 145 9.08 2.71 4.70
CA GLU A 145 9.03 3.82 3.74
C GLU A 145 10.43 4.15 3.22
N ASP A 146 10.51 4.73 2.03
CA ASP A 146 11.77 5.24 1.51
C ASP A 146 12.13 6.60 2.13
N GLU A 147 13.43 6.92 2.16
CA GLU A 147 13.94 8.19 2.70
C GLU A 147 13.43 9.42 1.94
N ALA A 148 13.02 9.25 0.69
CA ALA A 148 12.46 10.32 -0.14
C ALA A 148 10.97 10.59 0.18
N GLY A 149 10.31 9.75 1.01
CA GLY A 149 8.90 9.87 1.37
C GLY A 149 7.96 9.70 0.17
N ARG A 150 8.28 8.81 -0.76
CA ARG A 150 7.50 8.53 -1.96
C ARG A 150 7.00 7.10 -2.07
N CYS A 151 7.71 6.15 -1.49
CA CYS A 151 7.37 4.75 -1.51
C CYS A 151 7.10 4.24 -0.10
N PHE A 152 5.92 3.69 0.10
CA PHE A 152 5.43 3.21 1.39
C PHE A 152 4.99 1.76 1.25
N GLY A 153 5.26 0.94 2.25
CA GLY A 153 4.83 -0.44 2.32
C GLY A 153 4.13 -0.76 3.62
N LEU A 154 3.00 -1.46 3.54
CA LEU A 154 2.27 -2.02 4.67
C LEU A 154 2.11 -3.53 4.47
N GLN A 155 2.53 -4.34 5.43
CA GLN A 155 2.32 -5.79 5.38
C GLN A 155 0.89 -6.18 5.73
N PHE A 156 0.20 -5.32 6.47
CA PHE A 156 -1.20 -5.48 6.87
C PHE A 156 -2.17 -4.78 5.92
N HIS A 157 -3.45 -5.03 6.12
CA HIS A 157 -4.55 -4.50 5.31
C HIS A 157 -5.24 -3.31 5.99
N PRO A 158 -4.94 -2.05 5.61
CA PRO A 158 -5.60 -0.87 6.19
C PRO A 158 -7.05 -0.70 5.75
N GLU A 159 -7.46 -1.34 4.66
CA GLU A 159 -8.80 -1.21 4.08
C GLU A 159 -9.87 -1.98 4.82
N VAL A 160 -9.49 -2.96 5.66
CA VAL A 160 -10.44 -3.84 6.35
C VAL A 160 -10.82 -3.30 7.73
N VAL A 161 -12.01 -3.66 8.20
CA VAL A 161 -12.55 -3.18 9.48
C VAL A 161 -11.78 -3.66 10.72
N HIS A 162 -11.04 -4.76 10.60
CA HIS A 162 -10.25 -5.34 11.68
C HIS A 162 -8.91 -4.61 11.92
N THR A 163 -8.51 -3.72 11.02
CA THR A 163 -7.34 -2.86 11.23
C THR A 163 -7.78 -1.57 11.92
N GLN A 164 -7.35 -1.41 13.16
CA GLN A 164 -7.58 -0.18 13.90
C GLN A 164 -6.98 1.02 13.16
N GLN A 165 -7.72 2.12 13.07
CA GLN A 165 -7.27 3.35 12.41
C GLN A 165 -6.88 3.19 10.93
N GLY A 166 -7.21 2.06 10.26
CA GLY A 166 -6.83 1.79 8.88
C GLY A 166 -7.29 2.88 7.90
N THR A 167 -8.50 3.40 8.07
CA THR A 167 -8.99 4.54 7.28
C THR A 167 -8.15 5.80 7.49
N ARG A 168 -7.62 6.04 8.70
CA ARG A 168 -6.75 7.19 8.96
C ARG A 168 -5.39 7.02 8.29
N ILE A 169 -4.83 5.80 8.25
CA ILE A 169 -3.60 5.50 7.50
C ILE A 169 -3.80 5.78 6.01
N LEU A 170 -4.90 5.30 5.42
CA LEU A 170 -5.23 5.61 4.03
C LEU A 170 -5.44 7.11 3.80
N ARG A 171 -6.07 7.81 4.74
CA ARG A 171 -6.24 9.26 4.69
C ARG A 171 -4.90 9.99 4.71
N GLN A 172 -3.96 9.61 5.56
CA GLN A 172 -2.61 10.18 5.58
C GLN A 172 -1.92 10.03 4.23
N PHE A 173 -1.93 8.82 3.65
CA PHE A 173 -1.37 8.62 2.32
C PHE A 173 -2.03 9.51 1.27
N LEU A 174 -3.36 9.56 1.23
CA LEU A 174 -4.11 10.23 0.16
C LEU A 174 -4.03 11.76 0.27
N PHE A 175 -4.18 12.32 1.47
CA PHE A 175 -4.24 13.78 1.64
C PHE A 175 -2.86 14.40 1.89
N GLU A 176 -2.08 13.83 2.80
CA GLU A 176 -0.80 14.43 3.21
C GLU A 176 0.34 14.06 2.24
N VAL A 177 0.37 12.81 1.75
CA VAL A 177 1.43 12.35 0.86
C VAL A 177 1.10 12.63 -0.61
N CYS A 178 -0.10 12.27 -1.07
CA CYS A 178 -0.52 12.46 -2.46
C CYS A 178 -1.09 13.84 -2.75
N GLY A 179 -1.46 14.64 -1.75
CA GLY A 179 -2.05 15.96 -1.92
C GLY A 179 -3.46 15.95 -2.51
N CYS A 180 -4.21 14.87 -2.35
CA CYS A 180 -5.60 14.80 -2.80
C CYS A 180 -6.49 15.78 -2.05
N ARG A 181 -7.54 16.33 -2.70
CA ARG A 181 -8.40 17.37 -2.11
C ARG A 181 -9.68 16.85 -1.48
N GLY A 182 -10.11 15.61 -1.80
CA GLY A 182 -11.36 15.06 -1.29
C GLY A 182 -12.61 15.78 -1.84
N ASP A 183 -12.56 16.25 -3.07
CA ASP A 183 -13.59 17.04 -3.73
C ASP A 183 -14.38 16.24 -4.80
N TRP A 184 -14.04 14.95 -4.95
CA TRP A 184 -14.75 14.09 -5.90
C TRP A 184 -16.11 13.63 -5.36
N ASN A 185 -17.14 13.75 -6.18
CA ASN A 185 -18.42 13.10 -5.97
C ASN A 185 -18.98 12.57 -7.30
N LEU A 186 -19.80 11.52 -7.22
CA LEU A 186 -20.31 10.81 -8.38
C LEU A 186 -21.23 11.72 -9.26
N GLY A 187 -21.99 12.62 -8.66
CA GLY A 187 -22.86 13.55 -9.37
C GLY A 187 -22.07 14.48 -10.27
N ASN A 188 -21.09 15.18 -9.72
CA ASN A 188 -20.22 16.10 -10.46
C ASN A 188 -19.43 15.38 -11.56
N TRP A 189 -19.03 14.12 -11.31
CA TRP A 189 -18.31 13.33 -12.31
C TRP A 189 -19.18 12.99 -13.53
N ILE A 190 -20.44 12.58 -13.31
CA ILE A 190 -21.40 12.30 -14.39
C ILE A 190 -21.63 13.57 -15.24
N GLU A 191 -21.89 14.72 -14.60
CA GLU A 191 -22.12 15.98 -15.30
C GLU A 191 -20.94 16.44 -16.16
N ASN A 192 -19.70 16.21 -15.69
CA ASN A 192 -18.48 16.56 -16.42
C ASN A 192 -18.13 15.59 -17.55
N THR A 193 -18.60 14.33 -17.48
CA THR A 193 -18.32 13.31 -18.50
C THR A 193 -19.34 13.33 -19.62
N MET A 194 -20.52 13.93 -19.40
CA MET A 194 -21.60 14.04 -20.40
C MET A 194 -21.53 15.34 -21.22
N LYS A 195 -20.54 16.20 -21.01
CA LYS A 195 -20.22 17.38 -21.82
C LYS A 195 -19.11 17.09 -22.82
#